data_f7e016d577e64d2b9fd3fc38cd023def
#
_entry.id   f7e016d577e64d2b9fd3fc38cd023def
#
_cell.length_a   1.000
_cell.length_b   1.000
_cell.length_c   1.000
_cell.angle_alpha   90.00
_cell.angle_beta   90.00
_cell.angle_gamma   90.00
#
_symmetry.space_group_name_H-M   'P 1'
#
loop_
_entity.id
_entity.type
_entity.pdbx_description
1 polymer ?
#
loop_
_entity_poly.entity_id
_entity_poly.type
_entity_poly.pdbx_seq_one_letter_code
_entity_poly.pdbx_strand_id
1 'polypeptide(L)'
;MIDIHSHIVFDVDDGPKSREESKALLTEAYRQGVRTIVSTSHRRKGMFETPEEKIAENFLQVREIAKEVASDLVIAYGAEIYYTPDVLDKLEKNRIPTLNNSRYALIEFSMNTSYRDIHSALSKILMLGITPVIAHIERYDALENNEKRVRELIDMGCYTQVNSSHILKPKLFGERYKFMKKRAQYFLEQDLVHVIASDMHNLDGRPPHMAEAYDLVTQKYGEAKAQELFIDNPRKIVMDQLI
;
A
#
# COMPACT_ATOMS: atom_id res chain seq x y z
N MET A 1 -11.53 -9.29 1.86
CA MET A 1 -10.70 -8.07 2.09
C MET A 1 -10.25 -7.49 0.76
N ILE A 2 -9.80 -6.24 0.76
CA ILE A 2 -9.24 -5.53 -0.40
C ILE A 2 -7.83 -5.08 -0.05
N ASP A 3 -6.86 -5.41 -0.88
CA ASP A 3 -5.45 -5.05 -0.70
C ASP A 3 -5.05 -3.98 -1.73
N ILE A 4 -4.75 -2.76 -1.27
CA ILE A 4 -4.44 -1.63 -2.15
C ILE A 4 -2.93 -1.36 -2.32
N HIS A 5 -2.08 -2.21 -1.73
CA HIS A 5 -0.63 -2.07 -1.82
C HIS A 5 0.02 -3.45 -1.93
N SER A 6 0.47 -3.81 -3.13
CA SER A 6 1.03 -5.13 -3.41
C SER A 6 1.96 -5.13 -4.63
N HIS A 7 3.03 -5.92 -4.57
CA HIS A 7 3.97 -6.14 -5.67
C HIS A 7 3.76 -7.54 -6.22
N ILE A 8 2.80 -7.66 -7.15
CA ILE A 8 2.36 -8.95 -7.71
C ILE A 8 2.74 -9.14 -9.17
N VAL A 9 3.22 -8.08 -9.85
CA VAL A 9 3.65 -8.16 -11.24
C VAL A 9 5.09 -8.67 -11.30
N PHE A 10 5.31 -9.77 -12.01
CA PHE A 10 6.63 -10.38 -12.11
C PHE A 10 7.59 -9.58 -13.00
N ASP A 11 8.87 -9.67 -12.70
CA ASP A 11 10.00 -9.14 -13.49
C ASP A 11 9.92 -7.62 -13.78
N VAL A 12 9.42 -6.82 -12.80
CA VAL A 12 9.31 -5.36 -12.95
C VAL A 12 9.95 -4.57 -11.80
N ASP A 13 10.00 -5.13 -10.60
CA ASP A 13 10.60 -4.53 -9.39
C ASP A 13 11.20 -5.60 -8.46
N ASP A 14 11.21 -5.39 -7.14
CA ASP A 14 11.66 -6.38 -6.14
C ASP A 14 10.58 -7.39 -5.73
N GLY A 15 9.44 -7.38 -6.37
CA GLY A 15 8.41 -8.40 -6.27
C GLY A 15 8.78 -9.72 -6.96
N PRO A 16 7.78 -10.51 -7.41
CA PRO A 16 7.95 -11.80 -8.08
C PRO A 16 8.90 -11.73 -9.27
N LYS A 17 9.66 -12.79 -9.51
CA LYS A 17 10.57 -12.89 -10.66
C LYS A 17 9.97 -13.70 -11.81
N SER A 18 8.91 -14.46 -11.56
CA SER A 18 8.25 -15.30 -12.54
C SER A 18 6.72 -15.30 -12.37
N ARG A 19 6.04 -15.81 -13.42
CA ARG A 19 4.58 -16.04 -13.40
C ARG A 19 4.15 -16.97 -12.27
N GLU A 20 4.96 -17.99 -12.00
CA GLU A 20 4.73 -18.98 -10.96
C GLU A 20 4.78 -18.33 -9.56
N GLU A 21 5.73 -17.44 -9.32
CA GLU A 21 5.82 -16.67 -8.07
C GLU A 21 4.63 -15.71 -7.91
N SER A 22 4.22 -15.01 -8.98
CA SER A 22 3.00 -14.19 -8.99
C SER A 22 1.77 -15.03 -8.65
N LYS A 23 1.62 -16.21 -9.28
CA LYS A 23 0.52 -17.14 -9.01
C LYS A 23 0.51 -17.62 -7.56
N ALA A 24 1.67 -17.92 -7.00
CA ALA A 24 1.80 -18.35 -5.61
C ALA A 24 1.37 -17.24 -4.64
N LEU A 25 1.80 -15.98 -4.88
CA LEU A 25 1.36 -14.82 -4.08
C LEU A 25 -0.15 -14.60 -4.16
N LEU A 26 -0.73 -14.62 -5.35
CA LEU A 26 -2.18 -14.47 -5.55
C LEU A 26 -2.96 -15.59 -4.85
N THR A 27 -2.47 -16.83 -4.94
CA THR A 27 -3.09 -17.99 -4.28
C THR A 27 -3.09 -17.80 -2.76
N GLU A 28 -1.97 -17.38 -2.20
CA GLU A 28 -1.85 -17.15 -0.76
C GLU A 28 -2.72 -15.97 -0.30
N ALA A 29 -2.73 -14.84 -1.01
CA ALA A 29 -3.60 -13.72 -0.70
C ALA A 29 -5.10 -14.10 -0.75
N TYR A 30 -5.48 -14.86 -1.77
CA TYR A 30 -6.86 -15.38 -1.89
C TYR A 30 -7.23 -16.33 -0.75
N ARG A 31 -6.32 -17.24 -0.38
CA ARG A 31 -6.48 -18.13 0.78
C ARG A 31 -6.69 -17.36 2.09
N GLN A 32 -6.05 -16.20 2.22
CA GLN A 32 -6.22 -15.30 3.36
C GLN A 32 -7.48 -14.43 3.30
N GLY A 33 -8.35 -14.62 2.30
CA GLY A 33 -9.63 -13.90 2.20
C GLY A 33 -9.57 -12.60 1.42
N VAL A 34 -8.47 -12.27 0.74
CA VAL A 34 -8.39 -11.13 -0.18
C VAL A 34 -9.15 -11.49 -1.47
N ARG A 35 -9.96 -10.55 -1.97
CA ARG A 35 -10.77 -10.73 -3.19
C ARG A 35 -10.51 -9.64 -4.23
N THR A 36 -9.93 -8.52 -3.81
CA THR A 36 -9.50 -7.46 -4.72
C THR A 36 -8.08 -7.05 -4.35
N ILE A 37 -7.19 -6.96 -5.34
CA ILE A 37 -5.79 -6.57 -5.16
C ILE A 37 -5.48 -5.46 -6.15
N VAL A 38 -4.95 -4.34 -5.68
CA VAL A 38 -4.35 -3.32 -6.54
C VAL A 38 -2.86 -3.61 -6.67
N SER A 39 -2.42 -3.88 -7.89
CA SER A 39 -1.00 -3.99 -8.22
C SER A 39 -0.34 -2.62 -8.14
N THR A 40 0.65 -2.46 -7.29
CA THR A 40 1.33 -1.18 -7.05
C THR A 40 2.84 -1.31 -7.22
N SER A 41 3.29 -1.94 -8.29
CA SER A 41 4.71 -2.02 -8.61
C SER A 41 5.39 -0.65 -8.51
N HIS A 42 6.62 -0.62 -8.03
CA HIS A 42 7.37 0.60 -7.79
C HIS A 42 7.51 1.49 -9.03
N ARG A 43 7.37 2.81 -8.82
CA ARG A 43 7.83 3.88 -9.72
C ARG A 43 8.86 4.70 -8.97
N ARG A 44 10.13 4.25 -9.01
CA ARG A 44 11.24 4.83 -8.25
C ARG A 44 12.45 5.06 -9.13
N LYS A 45 12.65 6.31 -9.52
CA LYS A 45 13.78 6.74 -10.34
C LYS A 45 15.13 6.35 -9.70
N GLY A 46 16.04 5.81 -10.52
CA GLY A 46 17.37 5.38 -10.09
C GLY A 46 17.40 4.00 -9.41
N MET A 47 16.24 3.34 -9.22
CA MET A 47 16.18 2.01 -8.60
C MET A 47 15.26 1.05 -9.35
N PHE A 48 14.02 1.46 -9.63
CA PHE A 48 13.02 0.68 -10.36
C PHE A 48 12.53 1.52 -11.53
N GLU A 49 13.16 1.34 -12.71
CA GLU A 49 12.90 2.13 -13.93
C GLU A 49 12.39 1.23 -15.07
N THR A 50 11.66 0.17 -14.73
CA THR A 50 11.02 -0.67 -15.74
C THR A 50 10.03 0.15 -16.56
N PRO A 51 10.08 0.08 -17.91
CA PRO A 51 9.16 0.83 -18.78
C PRO A 51 7.69 0.52 -18.48
N GLU A 52 6.84 1.54 -18.52
CA GLU A 52 5.39 1.40 -18.24
C GLU A 52 4.73 0.36 -19.15
N GLU A 53 5.16 0.27 -20.42
CA GLU A 53 4.64 -0.70 -21.38
C GLU A 53 4.90 -2.13 -20.92
N LYS A 54 6.11 -2.42 -20.40
CA LYS A 54 6.45 -3.74 -19.86
C LYS A 54 5.66 -4.05 -18.59
N ILE A 55 5.49 -3.07 -17.70
CA ILE A 55 4.70 -3.26 -16.49
C ILE A 55 3.25 -3.56 -16.85
N ALA A 56 2.67 -2.81 -17.77
CA ALA A 56 1.30 -3.00 -18.24
C ALA A 56 1.12 -4.36 -18.93
N GLU A 57 2.07 -4.79 -19.76
CA GLU A 57 2.05 -6.10 -20.43
C GLU A 57 2.07 -7.25 -19.39
N ASN A 58 3.01 -7.22 -18.45
CA ASN A 58 3.10 -8.24 -17.42
C ASN A 58 1.89 -8.20 -16.45
N PHE A 59 1.34 -7.02 -16.18
CA PHE A 59 0.10 -6.87 -15.41
C PHE A 59 -1.09 -7.58 -16.09
N LEU A 60 -1.23 -7.46 -17.41
CA LEU A 60 -2.29 -8.18 -18.13
C LEU A 60 -2.14 -9.70 -17.98
N GLN A 61 -0.91 -10.21 -17.98
CA GLN A 61 -0.66 -11.63 -17.71
C GLN A 61 -1.02 -12.02 -16.28
N VAL A 62 -0.72 -11.17 -15.30
CA VAL A 62 -1.11 -11.41 -13.89
C VAL A 62 -2.63 -11.43 -13.73
N ARG A 63 -3.36 -10.60 -14.46
CA ARG A 63 -4.84 -10.66 -14.48
C ARG A 63 -5.37 -12.00 -15.00
N GLU A 64 -4.74 -12.58 -16.01
CA GLU A 64 -5.13 -13.92 -16.49
C GLU A 64 -4.78 -15.00 -15.45
N ILE A 65 -3.60 -14.91 -14.82
CA ILE A 65 -3.20 -15.80 -13.72
C ILE A 65 -4.22 -15.73 -12.55
N ALA A 66 -4.71 -14.54 -12.22
CA ALA A 66 -5.71 -14.37 -11.16
C ALA A 66 -7.01 -15.13 -11.44
N LYS A 67 -7.46 -15.17 -12.71
CA LYS A 67 -8.64 -15.97 -13.12
C LYS A 67 -8.42 -17.48 -12.95
N GLU A 68 -7.17 -17.94 -13.12
CA GLU A 68 -6.81 -19.34 -12.87
C GLU A 68 -6.80 -19.67 -11.36
N VAL A 69 -6.50 -18.68 -10.50
CA VAL A 69 -6.54 -18.85 -9.03
C VAL A 69 -7.99 -18.91 -8.54
N ALA A 70 -8.81 -17.92 -8.93
CA ALA A 70 -10.22 -17.88 -8.57
C ALA A 70 -10.99 -16.92 -9.48
N SER A 71 -12.24 -17.28 -9.83
CA SER A 71 -13.08 -16.49 -10.73
C SER A 71 -13.55 -15.16 -10.12
N ASP A 72 -13.52 -15.03 -8.79
CA ASP A 72 -13.92 -13.84 -8.03
C ASP A 72 -12.72 -13.01 -7.53
N LEU A 73 -11.50 -13.37 -7.91
CA LEU A 73 -10.31 -12.58 -7.61
C LEU A 73 -10.14 -11.46 -8.65
N VAL A 74 -10.30 -10.22 -8.20
CA VAL A 74 -10.18 -9.01 -9.04
C VAL A 74 -8.81 -8.38 -8.87
N ILE A 75 -8.13 -8.08 -9.99
CA ILE A 75 -6.86 -7.37 -10.00
C ILE A 75 -7.04 -6.01 -10.67
N ALA A 76 -6.71 -4.95 -9.94
CA ALA A 76 -6.71 -3.57 -10.41
C ALA A 76 -5.28 -3.06 -10.64
N TYR A 77 -5.12 -2.04 -11.48
CA TYR A 77 -3.83 -1.44 -11.80
C TYR A 77 -3.57 -0.18 -10.98
N GLY A 78 -2.33 0.04 -10.58
CA GLY A 78 -1.87 1.21 -9.85
C GLY A 78 -0.35 1.28 -9.80
N ALA A 79 0.17 2.14 -8.94
CA ALA A 79 1.61 2.29 -8.70
C ALA A 79 1.87 2.68 -7.24
N GLU A 80 2.96 2.19 -6.67
CA GLU A 80 3.62 2.83 -5.54
C GLU A 80 4.63 3.84 -6.08
N ILE A 81 4.37 5.11 -5.79
CA ILE A 81 5.08 6.24 -6.38
C ILE A 81 6.06 6.80 -5.36
N TYR A 82 7.35 6.54 -5.55
CA TYR A 82 8.39 7.20 -4.77
C TYR A 82 8.48 8.66 -5.17
N TYR A 83 8.19 9.56 -4.22
CA TYR A 83 8.13 10.98 -4.50
C TYR A 83 9.48 11.57 -4.87
N THR A 84 9.52 12.17 -6.06
CA THR A 84 10.56 13.07 -6.58
C THR A 84 9.87 14.24 -7.28
N PRO A 85 10.51 15.42 -7.42
CA PRO A 85 9.85 16.60 -8.02
C PRO A 85 9.24 16.38 -9.41
N ASP A 86 9.80 15.46 -10.22
CA ASP A 86 9.30 15.13 -11.55
C ASP A 86 7.99 14.28 -11.53
N VAL A 87 7.64 13.70 -10.39
CA VAL A 87 6.39 12.95 -10.20
C VAL A 87 5.16 13.84 -10.44
N LEU A 88 5.22 15.13 -10.09
CA LEU A 88 4.11 16.07 -10.28
C LEU A 88 3.74 16.20 -11.76
N ASP A 89 4.72 16.42 -12.64
CA ASP A 89 4.50 16.49 -14.10
C ASP A 89 3.96 15.17 -14.66
N LYS A 90 4.46 14.04 -14.14
CA LYS A 90 4.02 12.71 -14.57
C LYS A 90 2.59 12.40 -14.15
N LEU A 91 2.20 12.78 -12.94
CA LEU A 91 0.82 12.64 -12.44
C LEU A 91 -0.14 13.56 -13.22
N GLU A 92 0.21 14.83 -13.40
CA GLU A 92 -0.61 15.80 -14.16
C GLU A 92 -0.84 15.33 -15.61
N LYS A 93 0.15 14.70 -16.23
CA LYS A 93 0.08 14.16 -17.60
C LYS A 93 -0.44 12.71 -17.66
N ASN A 94 -0.91 12.15 -16.58
CA ASN A 94 -1.35 10.75 -16.49
C ASN A 94 -0.31 9.73 -17.01
N ARG A 95 0.98 10.00 -16.77
CA ARG A 95 2.09 9.09 -17.16
C ARG A 95 2.45 8.08 -16.09
N ILE A 96 1.92 8.22 -14.88
CA ILE A 96 2.00 7.25 -13.79
C ILE A 96 0.57 6.96 -13.35
N PRO A 97 0.18 5.68 -13.21
CA PRO A 97 -1.17 5.32 -12.83
C PRO A 97 -1.44 5.63 -11.35
N THR A 98 -2.62 6.12 -11.06
CA THR A 98 -3.20 6.19 -9.71
C THR A 98 -3.82 4.83 -9.35
N LEU A 99 -4.32 4.67 -8.12
CA LEU A 99 -4.94 3.42 -7.68
C LEU A 99 -6.25 3.17 -8.44
N ASN A 100 -6.25 2.21 -9.36
CA ASN A 100 -7.39 1.87 -10.23
C ASN A 100 -7.98 3.05 -11.02
N ASN A 101 -7.14 3.97 -11.49
CA ASN A 101 -7.55 5.21 -12.15
C ASN A 101 -8.48 6.11 -11.30
N SER A 102 -8.49 5.92 -9.98
CA SER A 102 -9.19 6.80 -9.04
C SER A 102 -8.39 8.08 -8.78
N ARG A 103 -8.97 9.02 -8.04
CA ARG A 103 -8.25 10.20 -7.54
C ARG A 103 -7.10 9.88 -6.58
N TYR A 104 -6.99 8.66 -6.10
CA TYR A 104 -6.05 8.25 -5.05
C TYR A 104 -4.71 7.79 -5.62
N ALA A 105 -3.61 8.35 -5.15
CA ALA A 105 -2.25 7.93 -5.49
C ALA A 105 -1.51 7.43 -4.24
N LEU A 106 -0.88 6.26 -4.33
CA LEU A 106 -0.05 5.70 -3.25
C LEU A 106 1.35 6.33 -3.33
N ILE A 107 1.70 7.09 -2.31
CA ILE A 107 2.93 7.91 -2.30
C ILE A 107 3.91 7.40 -1.25
N GLU A 108 5.12 7.06 -1.69
CA GLU A 108 6.23 6.63 -0.86
C GLU A 108 7.28 7.73 -0.70
N PHE A 109 7.93 7.79 0.46
CA PHE A 109 9.09 8.62 0.77
C PHE A 109 10.26 7.78 1.28
N SER A 110 11.45 8.38 1.36
CA SER A 110 12.55 7.79 2.13
C SER A 110 12.23 7.81 3.63
N MET A 111 12.69 6.79 4.36
CA MET A 111 12.47 6.69 5.82
C MET A 111 12.94 7.93 6.59
N ASN A 112 14.00 8.58 6.12
CA ASN A 112 14.61 9.77 6.73
C ASN A 112 14.18 11.09 6.09
N THR A 113 13.13 11.10 5.23
CA THR A 113 12.60 12.33 4.65
C THR A 113 12.08 13.25 5.75
N SER A 114 12.46 14.53 5.72
CA SER A 114 12.01 15.48 6.75
C SER A 114 10.48 15.69 6.69
N TYR A 115 9.87 16.00 7.85
CA TYR A 115 8.43 16.31 7.89
C TYR A 115 8.05 17.46 6.95
N ARG A 116 8.88 18.51 6.89
CA ARG A 116 8.65 19.65 6.01
C ARG A 116 8.61 19.23 4.53
N ASP A 117 9.46 18.32 4.12
CA ASP A 117 9.52 17.86 2.73
C ASP A 117 8.33 16.94 2.41
N ILE A 118 7.95 16.05 3.34
CA ILE A 118 6.73 15.22 3.22
C ILE A 118 5.51 16.13 3.06
N HIS A 119 5.31 17.09 3.97
CA HIS A 119 4.19 18.01 3.96
C HIS A 119 4.13 18.82 2.65
N SER A 120 5.27 19.39 2.22
CA SER A 120 5.35 20.17 0.97
C SER A 120 5.04 19.32 -0.26
N ALA A 121 5.53 18.08 -0.31
CA ALA A 121 5.27 17.15 -1.41
C ALA A 121 3.77 16.81 -1.51
N LEU A 122 3.16 16.43 -0.40
CA LEU A 122 1.74 16.07 -0.33
C LEU A 122 0.84 17.27 -0.67
N SER A 123 1.16 18.48 -0.18
CA SER A 123 0.44 19.70 -0.56
C SER A 123 0.42 19.93 -2.07
N LYS A 124 1.55 19.71 -2.75
CA LYS A 124 1.65 19.87 -4.20
C LYS A 124 0.82 18.82 -4.96
N ILE A 125 0.78 17.58 -4.47
CA ILE A 125 -0.05 16.52 -5.07
C ILE A 125 -1.54 16.86 -4.91
N LEU A 126 -1.95 17.33 -3.73
CA LEU A 126 -3.33 17.77 -3.48
C LEU A 126 -3.75 18.92 -4.41
N MET A 127 -2.83 19.85 -4.72
CA MET A 127 -3.09 20.94 -5.68
C MET A 127 -3.37 20.45 -7.11
N LEU A 128 -2.95 19.24 -7.47
CA LEU A 128 -3.31 18.59 -8.75
C LEU A 128 -4.70 17.95 -8.72
N GLY A 129 -5.43 18.02 -7.61
CA GLY A 129 -6.71 17.32 -7.42
C GLY A 129 -6.57 15.84 -7.13
N ILE A 130 -5.35 15.36 -6.82
CA ILE A 130 -5.05 13.98 -6.50
C ILE A 130 -5.00 13.83 -4.97
N THR A 131 -5.63 12.80 -4.44
CA THR A 131 -5.67 12.50 -3.01
C THR A 131 -4.56 11.52 -2.64
N PRO A 132 -3.54 11.93 -1.86
CA PRO A 132 -2.47 11.03 -1.47
C PRO A 132 -2.94 9.97 -0.47
N VAL A 133 -2.59 8.71 -0.69
CA VAL A 133 -2.50 7.66 0.31
C VAL A 133 -1.03 7.51 0.66
N ILE A 134 -0.66 7.85 1.87
CA ILE A 134 0.74 7.79 2.33
C ILE A 134 1.06 6.32 2.64
N ALA A 135 1.96 5.73 1.86
CA ALA A 135 2.35 4.33 2.00
C ALA A 135 3.08 4.12 3.34
N HIS A 136 2.79 3.01 4.01
CA HIS A 136 3.48 2.49 5.21
C HIS A 136 4.06 3.58 6.14
N ILE A 137 3.17 4.45 6.70
CA ILE A 137 3.57 5.61 7.51
C ILE A 137 4.46 5.25 8.70
N GLU A 138 4.41 4.02 9.18
CA GLU A 138 5.24 3.49 10.26
C GLU A 138 6.73 3.40 9.91
N ARG A 139 7.09 3.55 8.63
CA ARG A 139 8.49 3.58 8.19
C ARG A 139 9.16 4.94 8.35
N TYR A 140 8.39 6.05 8.45
CA TYR A 140 8.98 7.39 8.42
C TYR A 140 9.36 7.89 9.80
N ASP A 141 10.66 8.19 9.99
CA ASP A 141 11.20 8.72 11.25
C ASP A 141 10.58 10.06 11.63
N ALA A 142 10.22 10.86 10.62
CA ALA A 142 9.60 12.17 10.83
C ALA A 142 8.20 12.10 11.48
N LEU A 143 7.53 10.94 11.42
CA LEU A 143 6.19 10.71 11.97
C LEU A 143 6.20 9.92 13.28
N GLU A 144 7.36 9.41 13.71
CA GLU A 144 7.49 8.57 14.90
C GLU A 144 6.91 9.24 16.15
N ASN A 145 5.94 8.58 16.80
CA ASN A 145 5.29 9.04 18.03
C ASN A 145 4.80 10.51 17.96
N ASN A 146 4.46 10.99 16.78
CA ASN A 146 4.06 12.38 16.58
C ASN A 146 2.64 12.46 15.96
N GLU A 147 1.63 12.28 16.83
CA GLU A 147 0.21 12.38 16.48
C GLU A 147 -0.11 13.69 15.74
N LYS A 148 0.40 14.82 16.23
CA LYS A 148 0.13 16.14 15.66
C LYS A 148 0.51 16.22 14.17
N ARG A 149 1.70 15.73 13.82
CA ARG A 149 2.15 15.72 12.41
C ARG A 149 1.29 14.85 11.53
N VAL A 150 0.89 13.68 12.03
CA VAL A 150 0.04 12.76 11.24
C VAL A 150 -1.36 13.36 11.06
N ARG A 151 -1.97 13.94 12.14
CA ARG A 151 -3.26 14.63 12.03
C ARG A 151 -3.21 15.81 11.05
N GLU A 152 -2.14 16.61 11.09
CA GLU A 152 -1.97 17.72 10.14
C GLU A 152 -1.98 17.23 8.67
N LEU A 153 -1.34 16.09 8.36
CA LEU A 153 -1.40 15.48 7.02
C LEU A 153 -2.81 14.97 6.69
N ILE A 154 -3.51 14.38 7.65
CA ILE A 154 -4.89 13.92 7.49
C ILE A 154 -5.83 15.12 7.26
N ASP A 155 -5.71 16.16 8.07
CA ASP A 155 -6.53 17.38 7.98
C ASP A 155 -6.33 18.13 6.65
N MET A 156 -5.16 17.97 6.01
CA MET A 156 -4.91 18.44 4.65
C MET A 156 -5.69 17.68 3.57
N GLY A 157 -6.22 16.50 3.88
CA GLY A 157 -6.90 15.61 2.94
C GLY A 157 -6.07 14.41 2.48
N CYS A 158 -5.00 14.04 3.21
CA CYS A 158 -4.25 12.83 2.93
C CYS A 158 -4.82 11.64 3.73
N TYR A 159 -4.65 10.44 3.20
CA TYR A 159 -4.96 9.19 3.88
C TYR A 159 -3.68 8.43 4.22
N THR A 160 -3.76 7.57 5.22
CA THR A 160 -2.60 6.85 5.77
C THR A 160 -2.77 5.36 5.60
N GLN A 161 -1.72 4.68 5.19
CA GLN A 161 -1.67 3.23 5.08
C GLN A 161 -0.56 2.66 5.97
N VAL A 162 -0.84 1.53 6.62
CA VAL A 162 0.08 0.74 7.42
C VAL A 162 0.16 -0.68 6.86
N ASN A 163 1.35 -1.29 6.90
CA ASN A 163 1.55 -2.66 6.43
C ASN A 163 0.98 -3.70 7.39
N SER A 164 0.28 -4.70 6.85
CA SER A 164 -0.29 -5.82 7.61
C SER A 164 0.76 -6.57 8.45
N SER A 165 1.96 -6.77 7.91
CA SER A 165 3.08 -7.42 8.61
C SER A 165 3.53 -6.66 9.87
N HIS A 166 3.33 -5.34 9.91
CA HIS A 166 3.68 -4.51 11.07
C HIS A 166 2.58 -4.44 12.14
N ILE A 167 1.39 -4.98 11.86
CA ILE A 167 0.33 -5.20 12.85
C ILE A 167 0.61 -6.44 13.71
N LEU A 168 1.36 -7.39 13.17
CA LEU A 168 1.64 -8.66 13.84
C LEU A 168 2.46 -8.48 15.12
N LYS A 169 2.24 -9.35 16.09
CA LYS A 169 3.02 -9.38 17.31
C LYS A 169 4.52 -9.55 16.98
N PRO A 170 5.41 -8.80 17.64
CA PRO A 170 6.84 -8.98 17.42
C PRO A 170 7.30 -10.38 17.89
N LYS A 171 8.19 -10.99 17.13
CA LYS A 171 8.83 -12.26 17.54
C LYS A 171 9.68 -12.03 18.80
N LEU A 172 9.77 -13.05 19.66
CA LEU A 172 10.57 -12.97 20.90
C LEU A 172 12.06 -12.72 20.60
N PHE A 173 12.58 -13.33 19.53
CA PHE A 173 13.97 -13.21 19.12
C PHE A 173 14.05 -12.93 17.60
N GLY A 174 15.07 -12.16 17.19
CA GLY A 174 15.35 -11.91 15.77
C GLY A 174 14.37 -10.99 15.05
N GLU A 175 13.54 -10.21 15.76
CA GLU A 175 12.59 -9.28 15.15
C GLU A 175 13.31 -8.06 14.56
N ARG A 176 13.47 -8.06 13.25
CA ARG A 176 14.15 -6.99 12.49
C ARG A 176 13.37 -5.68 12.48
N TYR A 177 12.02 -5.73 12.52
CA TYR A 177 11.13 -4.57 12.34
C TYR A 177 10.36 -4.19 13.60
N LYS A 178 10.92 -4.49 14.78
CA LYS A 178 10.26 -4.24 16.07
C LYS A 178 9.82 -2.79 16.28
N PHE A 179 10.62 -1.83 15.80
CA PHE A 179 10.29 -0.40 15.92
C PHE A 179 9.12 -0.02 15.00
N MET A 180 9.05 -0.56 13.77
CA MET A 180 7.92 -0.32 12.85
C MET A 180 6.62 -0.88 13.42
N LYS A 181 6.65 -2.08 14.02
CA LYS A 181 5.49 -2.68 14.69
C LYS A 181 5.00 -1.81 15.86
N LYS A 182 5.91 -1.23 16.63
CA LYS A 182 5.54 -0.29 17.70
C LYS A 182 4.90 1.00 17.15
N ARG A 183 5.44 1.56 16.07
CA ARG A 183 4.89 2.75 15.40
C ARG A 183 3.51 2.44 14.81
N ALA A 184 3.33 1.31 14.14
CA ALA A 184 2.04 0.88 13.59
C ALA A 184 0.98 0.74 14.70
N GLN A 185 1.34 0.11 15.81
CA GLN A 185 0.47 -0.01 16.97
C GLN A 185 0.09 1.36 17.54
N TYR A 186 1.06 2.28 17.69
CA TYR A 186 0.81 3.65 18.15
C TYR A 186 -0.18 4.37 17.22
N PHE A 187 0.01 4.30 15.90
CA PHE A 187 -0.89 4.97 14.95
C PHE A 187 -2.31 4.40 15.00
N LEU A 188 -2.47 3.09 15.17
CA LEU A 188 -3.78 2.48 15.37
C LEU A 188 -4.45 2.92 16.69
N GLU A 189 -3.69 3.00 17.78
CA GLU A 189 -4.20 3.43 19.09
C GLU A 189 -4.64 4.89 19.10
N GLN A 190 -4.02 5.74 18.26
CA GLN A 190 -4.37 7.14 18.10
C GLN A 190 -5.41 7.40 16.99
N ASP A 191 -5.99 6.33 16.40
CA ASP A 191 -6.94 6.45 15.28
C ASP A 191 -6.41 7.28 14.10
N LEU A 192 -5.18 6.97 13.68
CA LEU A 192 -4.46 7.67 12.63
C LEU A 192 -4.26 6.83 11.35
N VAL A 193 -4.92 5.66 11.27
CA VAL A 193 -4.78 4.73 10.15
C VAL A 193 -6.09 4.63 9.41
N HIS A 194 -6.05 4.79 8.08
CA HIS A 194 -7.21 4.68 7.21
C HIS A 194 -7.28 3.33 6.49
N VAL A 195 -6.14 2.73 6.18
CA VAL A 195 -6.06 1.47 5.44
C VAL A 195 -4.92 0.59 5.96
N ILE A 196 -5.18 -0.70 6.04
CA ILE A 196 -4.14 -1.73 6.20
C ILE A 196 -4.05 -2.50 4.89
N ALA A 197 -2.83 -2.60 4.34
CA ALA A 197 -2.53 -3.29 3.10
C ALA A 197 -1.27 -4.16 3.25
N SER A 198 -1.05 -5.11 2.34
CA SER A 198 -0.02 -6.13 2.57
C SER A 198 1.40 -5.65 2.32
N ASP A 199 1.62 -4.88 1.28
CA ASP A 199 2.95 -4.60 0.74
C ASP A 199 3.72 -5.91 0.45
N MET A 200 2.97 -6.94 0.00
CA MET A 200 3.53 -8.27 -0.28
C MET A 200 4.44 -8.26 -1.50
N HIS A 201 5.54 -9.01 -1.44
CA HIS A 201 6.52 -9.12 -2.52
C HIS A 201 6.87 -10.56 -2.86
N ASN A 202 6.89 -11.45 -1.87
CA ASN A 202 7.22 -12.86 -1.99
C ASN A 202 6.71 -13.64 -0.77
N LEU A 203 6.68 -14.96 -0.85
CA LEU A 203 6.18 -15.80 0.25
C LEU A 203 7.19 -16.01 1.38
N ASP A 204 8.50 -15.89 1.10
CA ASP A 204 9.54 -16.21 2.08
C ASP A 204 9.82 -15.05 3.07
N GLY A 205 9.89 -13.83 2.57
CA GLY A 205 10.30 -12.66 3.37
C GLY A 205 9.21 -11.61 3.59
N ARG A 206 8.32 -11.42 2.60
CA ARG A 206 7.28 -10.37 2.60
C ARG A 206 5.93 -10.94 2.10
N PRO A 207 5.34 -11.94 2.80
CA PRO A 207 4.02 -12.47 2.46
C PRO A 207 2.89 -11.51 2.87
N PRO A 208 1.64 -11.74 2.43
CA PRO A 208 0.54 -10.79 2.61
C PRO A 208 0.11 -10.55 4.07
N HIS A 209 0.14 -11.53 4.96
CA HIS A 209 -0.28 -11.43 6.37
C HIS A 209 -1.65 -10.76 6.62
N MET A 210 -2.54 -10.73 5.64
CA MET A 210 -3.82 -9.99 5.73
C MET A 210 -4.80 -10.62 6.73
N ALA A 211 -4.93 -11.96 6.72
CA ALA A 211 -5.85 -12.65 7.64
C ALA A 211 -5.45 -12.48 9.10
N GLU A 212 -4.16 -12.73 9.42
CA GLU A 212 -3.66 -12.60 10.78
C GLU A 212 -3.77 -11.16 11.30
N ALA A 213 -3.46 -10.17 10.43
CA ALA A 213 -3.60 -8.76 10.79
C ALA A 213 -5.06 -8.37 11.01
N TYR A 214 -5.99 -8.86 10.18
CA TYR A 214 -7.43 -8.66 10.35
C TYR A 214 -7.92 -9.18 11.70
N ASP A 215 -7.55 -10.42 12.04
CA ASP A 215 -7.91 -11.06 13.30
C ASP A 215 -7.38 -10.29 14.51
N LEU A 216 -6.12 -9.81 14.45
CA LEU A 216 -5.54 -9.03 15.54
C LEU A 216 -6.21 -7.66 15.72
N VAL A 217 -6.57 -6.99 14.62
CA VAL A 217 -7.33 -5.72 14.69
C VAL A 217 -8.73 -5.98 15.24
N THR A 218 -9.41 -7.04 14.79
CA THR A 218 -10.72 -7.44 15.33
C THR A 218 -10.66 -7.70 16.84
N GLN A 219 -9.65 -8.46 17.29
CA GLN A 219 -9.51 -8.76 18.71
C GLN A 219 -9.24 -7.53 19.57
N LYS A 220 -8.47 -6.57 19.06
CA LYS A 220 -8.03 -5.41 19.86
C LYS A 220 -8.95 -4.20 19.75
N TYR A 221 -9.53 -3.96 18.56
CA TYR A 221 -10.28 -2.74 18.24
C TYR A 221 -11.73 -3.02 17.81
N GLY A 222 -12.12 -4.27 17.67
CA GLY A 222 -13.46 -4.71 17.26
C GLY A 222 -13.61 -4.91 15.76
N GLU A 223 -14.65 -5.69 15.40
CA GLU A 223 -14.96 -6.07 14.01
C GLU A 223 -15.21 -4.85 13.10
N ALA A 224 -15.92 -3.84 13.61
CA ALA A 224 -16.21 -2.63 12.84
C ALA A 224 -14.94 -1.90 12.38
N LYS A 225 -13.91 -1.83 13.25
CA LYS A 225 -12.63 -1.22 12.89
C LYS A 225 -11.85 -2.06 11.89
N ALA A 226 -11.86 -3.38 12.03
CA ALA A 226 -11.25 -4.26 11.04
C ALA A 226 -11.97 -4.15 9.68
N GLN A 227 -13.30 -4.15 9.66
CA GLN A 227 -14.10 -3.95 8.46
C GLN A 227 -13.76 -2.62 7.77
N GLU A 228 -13.67 -1.53 8.54
CA GLU A 228 -13.30 -0.20 8.04
C GLU A 228 -11.94 -0.22 7.34
N LEU A 229 -10.89 -0.73 8.02
CA LEU A 229 -9.50 -0.62 7.58
C LEU A 229 -9.12 -1.59 6.44
N PHE A 230 -9.75 -2.76 6.35
CA PHE A 230 -9.41 -3.80 5.38
C PHE A 230 -10.42 -3.95 4.24
N ILE A 231 -11.61 -3.36 4.36
CA ILE A 231 -12.68 -3.56 3.39
C ILE A 231 -13.31 -2.24 2.95
N ASP A 232 -13.87 -1.44 3.87
CA ASP A 232 -14.73 -0.32 3.47
C ASP A 232 -13.92 0.85 2.92
N ASN A 233 -12.86 1.30 3.62
CA ASN A 233 -12.00 2.36 3.13
C ASN A 233 -11.22 1.95 1.87
N PRO A 234 -10.58 0.75 1.81
CA PRO A 234 -9.98 0.26 0.57
C PRO A 234 -10.97 0.19 -0.60
N ARG A 235 -12.22 -0.22 -0.35
CA ARG A 235 -13.27 -0.24 -1.38
C ARG A 235 -13.55 1.15 -1.92
N LYS A 236 -13.70 2.14 -1.04
CA LYS A 236 -13.94 3.54 -1.45
C LYS A 236 -12.79 4.07 -2.32
N ILE A 237 -11.54 3.76 -1.96
CA ILE A 237 -10.35 4.12 -2.76
C ILE A 237 -10.44 3.53 -4.17
N VAL A 238 -10.67 2.21 -4.27
CA VAL A 238 -10.73 1.50 -5.56
C VAL A 238 -11.91 1.98 -6.41
N MET A 239 -13.02 2.38 -5.79
CA MET A 239 -14.24 2.85 -6.46
C MET A 239 -14.30 4.37 -6.64
N ASP A 240 -13.22 5.09 -6.37
CA ASP A 240 -13.13 6.57 -6.45
C ASP A 240 -14.18 7.31 -5.60
N GLN A 241 -14.51 6.77 -4.44
CA GLN A 241 -15.44 7.35 -3.47
C GLN A 241 -14.66 8.07 -2.35
N LEU A 242 -15.28 9.04 -1.69
CA LEU A 242 -14.68 9.71 -0.54
C LEU A 242 -14.71 8.79 0.71
N ILE A 243 -13.63 8.77 1.47
CA ILE A 243 -13.51 8.09 2.76
C ILE A 243 -14.06 8.99 3.87
#